data_33719701fcb7911689875ffd5e1ab1e2
#
_entry.id   33719701fcb7911689875ffd5e1ab1e2
#
_cell.length_a   1.000
_cell.length_b   1.000
_cell.length_c   1.000
_cell.angle_alpha   90.00
_cell.angle_beta   90.00
_cell.angle_gamma   90.00
#
_symmetry.space_group_name_H-M   'P 1'
#
loop_
_entity.id
_entity.type
_entity.pdbx_description
1 polymer ?
#
loop_
_entity_poly.entity_id
_entity_poly.type
_entity_poly.pdbx_seq_one_letter_code
_entity_poly.pdbx_strand_id
1 'polypeptide(L)'
;MATGIVRARGVLVRETLNSLRGTIDLLVSEGHRTVTVDLAEVSCVDQAAVVLFAALQHGLYTHDGELRLTNASIGVRDALINGQVAYTDAAS
;
A
#
# COMPACT_ATOMS: atom_id res chain seq x y z
N MET A 1 -5.62 -4.42 20.53
CA MET A 1 -6.26 -3.72 19.41
C MET A 1 -5.57 -4.11 18.11
N ALA A 2 -6.33 -4.53 17.15
CA ALA A 2 -5.75 -4.91 15.87
C ALA A 2 -5.27 -3.67 15.13
N THR A 3 -4.05 -3.73 14.62
CA THR A 3 -3.51 -2.69 13.77
C THR A 3 -3.68 -3.15 12.33
N GLY A 4 -4.16 -2.29 11.46
CA GLY A 4 -4.34 -2.64 10.06
C GLY A 4 -3.01 -2.64 9.30
N ILE A 5 -2.12 -3.56 9.65
CA ILE A 5 -0.80 -3.66 9.02
C ILE A 5 -0.76 -4.89 8.13
N VAL A 6 -0.34 -4.66 6.88
CA VAL A 6 -0.16 -5.72 5.90
C VAL A 6 1.29 -5.70 5.45
N ARG A 7 1.92 -6.87 5.39
CA ARG A 7 3.26 -7.00 4.84
C ARG A 7 3.19 -7.51 3.43
N ALA A 8 3.73 -6.74 2.49
CA ALA A 8 3.85 -7.17 1.12
C ALA A 8 5.25 -7.75 0.89
N ARG A 9 5.38 -8.69 -0.03
CA ARG A 9 6.65 -9.38 -0.29
C ARG A 9 6.87 -9.54 -1.78
N GLY A 10 8.14 -9.56 -2.16
CA GLY A 10 8.56 -9.91 -3.50
C GLY A 10 8.23 -8.85 -4.51
N VAL A 11 7.81 -9.28 -5.68
CA VAL A 11 7.49 -8.41 -6.81
C VAL A 11 6.01 -8.11 -6.78
N LEU A 12 5.67 -6.82 -6.73
CA LEU A 12 4.26 -6.40 -6.79
C LEU A 12 3.90 -6.12 -8.24
N VAL A 13 3.34 -7.11 -8.87
CA VAL A 13 2.86 -7.04 -10.25
C VAL A 13 1.39 -7.43 -10.28
N ARG A 14 0.78 -7.26 -11.43
CA ARG A 14 -0.65 -7.49 -11.60
C ARG A 14 -1.11 -8.83 -11.00
N GLU A 15 -0.34 -9.89 -11.21
CA GLU A 15 -0.72 -11.23 -10.77
C GLU A 15 -0.69 -11.38 -9.25
N THR A 16 0.14 -10.60 -8.56
CA THR A 16 0.28 -10.70 -7.10
C THR A 16 -0.56 -9.69 -6.35
N LEU A 17 -1.06 -8.67 -7.04
CA LEU A 17 -1.82 -7.58 -6.40
C LEU A 17 -3.19 -8.02 -5.90
N ASN A 18 -3.79 -9.05 -6.49
CA ASN A 18 -5.12 -9.50 -6.09
C ASN A 18 -5.17 -9.93 -4.62
N SER A 19 -4.14 -10.66 -4.18
CA SER A 19 -4.06 -11.09 -2.78
C SER A 19 -3.90 -9.89 -1.85
N LEU A 20 -3.06 -8.95 -2.22
CA LEU A 20 -2.85 -7.76 -1.42
C LEU A 20 -4.13 -6.93 -1.33
N ARG A 21 -4.79 -6.72 -2.45
CA ARG A 21 -6.03 -5.98 -2.48
C ARG A 21 -7.10 -6.63 -1.62
N GLY A 22 -7.22 -7.96 -1.70
CA GLY A 22 -8.19 -8.69 -0.90
C GLY A 22 -7.94 -8.54 0.59
N THR A 23 -6.67 -8.57 1.00
CA THR A 23 -6.30 -8.36 2.40
C THR A 23 -6.66 -6.95 2.86
N ILE A 24 -6.36 -5.94 2.05
CA ILE A 24 -6.70 -4.56 2.39
C ILE A 24 -8.21 -4.37 2.47
N ASP A 25 -8.95 -4.92 1.50
CA ASP A 25 -10.40 -4.83 1.51
C ASP A 25 -11.00 -5.48 2.75
N LEU A 26 -10.43 -6.60 3.18
CA LEU A 26 -10.89 -7.28 4.39
C LEU A 26 -10.69 -6.39 5.62
N LEU A 27 -9.51 -5.77 5.75
CA LEU A 27 -9.23 -4.88 6.87
C LEU A 27 -10.19 -3.69 6.89
N VAL A 28 -10.45 -3.11 5.74
CA VAL A 28 -11.39 -2.00 5.64
C VAL A 28 -12.80 -2.44 6.05
N SER A 29 -13.22 -3.63 5.61
CA SER A 29 -14.54 -4.15 5.97
C SER A 29 -14.65 -4.47 7.45
N GLU A 30 -13.54 -4.74 8.13
CA GLU A 30 -13.50 -4.96 9.56
C GLU A 30 -13.46 -3.66 10.37
N GLY A 31 -13.50 -2.52 9.72
CA GLY A 31 -13.56 -1.23 10.37
C GLY A 31 -12.23 -0.52 10.56
N HIS A 32 -11.15 -1.03 9.99
CA HIS A 32 -9.86 -0.35 10.08
C HIS A 32 -9.87 0.88 9.19
N ARG A 33 -9.71 2.05 9.79
CA ARG A 33 -9.64 3.30 9.03
C ARG A 33 -8.26 3.58 8.50
N THR A 34 -7.23 3.15 9.21
CA THR A 34 -5.85 3.30 8.78
C THR A 34 -5.29 1.94 8.47
N VAL A 35 -4.87 1.74 7.23
CA VAL A 35 -4.23 0.52 6.79
C VAL A 35 -2.80 0.87 6.41
N THR A 36 -1.84 0.16 6.98
CA THR A 36 -0.42 0.35 6.70
C THR A 36 0.10 -0.84 5.91
N VAL A 37 0.75 -0.58 4.79
CA VAL A 37 1.39 -1.62 4.00
C VAL A 37 2.90 -1.47 4.18
N ASP A 38 3.51 -2.51 4.75
CA ASP A 38 4.96 -2.56 4.96
C ASP A 38 5.60 -3.12 3.69
N LEU A 39 6.44 -2.32 3.06
CA LEU A 39 7.09 -2.65 1.80
C LEU A 39 8.54 -3.05 1.96
N ALA A 40 8.97 -3.37 3.18
CA ALA A 40 10.38 -3.70 3.45
C ALA A 40 10.88 -4.88 2.62
N GLU A 41 10.03 -5.83 2.32
CA GLU A 41 10.41 -7.03 1.58
C GLU A 41 9.95 -7.00 0.12
N VAL A 42 9.53 -5.85 -0.36
CA VAL A 42 9.13 -5.68 -1.77
C VAL A 42 10.37 -5.30 -2.58
N SER A 43 10.66 -6.10 -3.60
CA SER A 43 11.84 -5.87 -4.43
C SER A 43 11.56 -4.90 -5.58
N CYS A 44 10.36 -4.93 -6.13
CA CYS A 44 9.97 -3.95 -7.15
C CYS A 44 8.45 -3.89 -7.28
N VAL A 45 7.99 -2.82 -7.91
CA VAL A 45 6.57 -2.62 -8.22
C VAL A 45 6.46 -2.26 -9.70
N ASP A 46 5.38 -2.74 -10.35
CA ASP A 46 5.11 -2.30 -11.72
C ASP A 46 4.06 -1.19 -11.70
N GLN A 47 3.70 -0.71 -12.88
CA GLN A 47 2.74 0.38 -12.98
C GLN A 47 1.35 -0.02 -12.45
N ALA A 48 0.96 -1.27 -12.59
CA ALA A 48 -0.30 -1.74 -12.06
C ALA A 48 -0.35 -1.59 -10.54
N ALA A 49 0.77 -1.85 -9.86
CA ALA A 49 0.86 -1.68 -8.41
C ALA A 49 0.73 -0.21 -8.03
N VAL A 50 1.41 0.67 -8.75
CA VAL A 50 1.35 2.11 -8.49
C VAL A 50 -0.09 2.61 -8.66
N VAL A 51 -0.75 2.22 -9.72
CA VAL A 51 -2.15 2.61 -9.97
C VAL A 51 -3.06 2.08 -8.88
N LEU A 52 -2.85 0.83 -8.44
CA LEU A 52 -3.67 0.25 -7.38
C LEU A 52 -3.52 1.03 -6.07
N PHE A 53 -2.29 1.33 -5.67
CA PHE A 53 -2.07 2.08 -4.43
C PHE A 53 -2.68 3.47 -4.49
N ALA A 54 -2.56 4.16 -5.62
CA ALA A 54 -3.17 5.46 -5.79
C ALA A 54 -4.70 5.38 -5.65
N ALA A 55 -5.31 4.38 -6.27
CA ALA A 55 -6.75 4.18 -6.18
C ALA A 55 -7.19 3.85 -4.76
N LEU A 56 -6.43 3.00 -4.06
CA LEU A 56 -6.76 2.64 -2.68
C LEU A 56 -6.62 3.84 -1.74
N GLN A 57 -5.59 4.66 -1.92
CA GLN A 57 -5.43 5.86 -1.11
C GLN A 57 -6.60 6.80 -1.31
N HIS A 58 -7.01 7.02 -2.54
CA HIS A 58 -8.14 7.88 -2.84
C HIS A 58 -9.43 7.32 -2.24
N GLY A 59 -9.68 6.02 -2.40
CA GLY A 59 -10.88 5.37 -1.89
C GLY A 59 -10.98 5.45 -0.37
N LEU A 60 -9.87 5.18 0.33
CA LEU A 60 -9.85 5.28 1.78
C LEU A 60 -10.02 6.72 2.26
N TYR A 61 -9.39 7.66 1.58
CA TYR A 61 -9.48 9.07 1.95
C TYR A 61 -10.93 9.56 1.88
N THR A 62 -11.68 9.16 0.86
CA THR A 62 -13.08 9.58 0.71
C THR A 62 -14.00 8.97 1.77
N HIS A 63 -13.52 7.95 2.50
CA HIS A 63 -14.27 7.32 3.59
C HIS A 63 -13.64 7.61 4.95
N ASP A 64 -12.94 8.74 5.08
CA ASP A 64 -12.26 9.14 6.31
C ASP A 64 -11.18 8.15 6.74
N GLY A 65 -10.60 7.43 5.79
CA GLY A 65 -9.55 6.48 6.05
C GLY A 65 -8.22 6.94 5.46
N GLU A 66 -7.20 6.12 5.66
CA GLU A 66 -5.86 6.42 5.20
C GLU A 66 -5.13 5.13 4.85
N LEU A 67 -4.45 5.13 3.71
CA LEU A 67 -3.54 4.05 3.36
C LEU A 67 -2.10 4.58 3.49
N ARG A 68 -1.32 3.95 4.36
CA ARG A 68 0.07 4.32 4.58
C ARG A 68 0.99 3.28 3.98
N LEU A 69 2.01 3.74 3.29
CA LEU A 69 3.03 2.88 2.70
C LEU A 69 4.35 3.18 3.39
N THR A 70 4.99 2.16 3.93
CA THR A 70 6.18 2.35 4.77
C THR A 70 7.30 1.40 4.37
N ASN A 71 8.53 1.77 4.73
CA ASN A 71 9.73 0.94 4.61
C ASN A 71 10.10 0.55 3.19
N ALA A 72 9.66 1.29 2.19
CA ALA A 72 10.00 0.99 0.80
C ALA A 72 11.49 1.24 0.54
N SER A 73 12.10 0.39 -0.29
CA SER A 73 13.43 0.66 -0.80
C SER A 73 13.40 1.92 -1.66
N ILE A 74 14.59 2.47 -1.95
CA ILE A 74 14.68 3.71 -2.71
C ILE A 74 13.99 3.57 -4.08
N GLY A 75 14.22 2.46 -4.77
CA GLY A 75 13.62 2.24 -6.09
C GLY A 75 12.11 2.14 -6.04
N VAL A 76 11.59 1.41 -5.04
CA VAL A 76 10.15 1.28 -4.86
C VAL A 76 9.53 2.62 -4.48
N ARG A 77 10.17 3.33 -3.56
CA ARG A 77 9.70 4.65 -3.13
C ARG A 77 9.64 5.63 -4.30
N ASP A 78 10.69 5.65 -5.12
CA ASP A 78 10.73 6.56 -6.27
C ASP A 78 9.62 6.24 -7.27
N ALA A 79 9.35 4.95 -7.51
CA ALA A 79 8.28 4.56 -8.41
C ALA A 79 6.91 5.02 -7.89
N LEU A 80 6.69 4.91 -6.58
CA LEU A 80 5.44 5.34 -5.96
C LEU A 80 5.29 6.87 -6.06
N ILE A 81 6.33 7.60 -5.71
CA ILE A 81 6.29 9.07 -5.74
C ILE A 81 6.07 9.57 -7.17
N ASN A 82 6.76 8.98 -8.15
CA ASN A 82 6.59 9.34 -9.55
C ASN A 82 5.18 9.08 -10.04
N GLY A 83 4.51 8.07 -9.47
CA GLY A 83 3.12 7.78 -9.78
C GLY A 83 2.11 8.56 -8.95
N GLN A 84 2.58 9.57 -8.22
CA GLN A 84 1.74 10.43 -7.38
C GLN A 84 1.05 9.67 -6.26
N VAL A 85 1.66 8.59 -5.79
CA VAL A 85 1.20 7.87 -4.61
C VAL A 85 1.83 8.52 -3.39
N ALA A 86 1.02 8.88 -2.41
CA ALA A 86 1.53 9.46 -1.18
C ALA A 86 2.31 8.40 -0.40
N TYR A 87 3.56 8.70 -0.08
CA TYR A 87 4.41 7.79 0.65
C TYR A 87 4.78 8.39 2.00
N THR A 88 4.55 7.62 3.05
CA THR A 88 4.90 8.07 4.40
C THR A 88 6.13 7.29 4.87
N ASP A 89 7.24 7.98 5.04
CA ASP A 89 8.46 7.36 5.54
C ASP A 89 8.39 7.32 7.06
N ALA A 90 8.04 6.15 7.59
CA ALA A 90 7.90 5.99 9.03
C ALA A 90 9.24 6.00 9.77
N ALA A 91 10.34 5.83 9.04
CA ALA A 91 11.66 5.83 9.64
C ALA A 91 12.26 7.22 9.82
N SER A 92 11.67 8.20 9.18
CA SER A 92 12.15 9.57 9.28
C SER A 92 11.71 10.25 10.55
#